data_63e4fddc262ae1ed1260995bb14728da
#
_entry.id   63e4fddc262ae1ed1260995bb14728da
#
_cell.length_a   1.000
_cell.length_b   1.000
_cell.length_c   1.000
_cell.angle_alpha   90.00
_cell.angle_beta   90.00
_cell.angle_gamma   90.00
#
_symmetry.space_group_name_H-M   'P 1'
#
loop_
_entity.id
_entity.type
_entity.pdbx_description
1 polymer ?
#
loop_
_entity_poly.entity_id
_entity_poly.type
_entity_poly.pdbx_seq_one_letter_code
_entity_poly.pdbx_strand_id
1 'polypeptide(L)'
;MNKKRLFIFLLIWITMPTLVFAKTITGVVSGTGVYVRTGPGTNHDKIKMVSTGESFTMSTDELFKDESTETNNCPNGWYKVNVNGQDGYICSNYLKVSVVDDPKIDDTEARTECEKEMKEKGFPSSYWNGLCSIKLAHPTWNFEAEVTDKNGNVIDFNASVNAFSSCGSSTIKSSSRSDYIDTTCTKKFDSGYSAASRNAIKYYLDPRNFLNEKSIFMFENYKTNSSISADDYKKATTKAFNNNFLIQQIPALTEFIKNSSLNIGVSQMAITSRIKQELGSGKLTSGTYAGQLYSCVSGNYTTRYGTTYNGKSLDNYYNFFNIAAYDGSNVTQKALIYALNHGWGGTGNMDADRQTAMNGGTEFINKNYVSAGQDTAYYQKFNIFPDNPEKRYLHPYMTNVEAPESEAKIMYNAYKAVGILESSFNFIIPVYANMDDLVDPGDKPDEVGKVDASVAVISSGYRYETGYISNIEIGTSAGDLKGNLESKGVSVVVTDSSGNAVDDTLKTGYKVTISGNTTETLEIVIYGDASGDGEINALDLLKVQKDILGTSKLSGAYKKAADASKDGSINALDLLKIQKNILGTAKLEQ
;
A
#
# COMPACT_ATOMS: atom_id res chain seq x y z
N MET A 1 -30.22 -66.78 -3.98
CA MET A 1 -28.72 -66.70 -3.95
C MET A 1 -28.31 -65.26 -4.29
N ASN A 2 -28.07 -64.47 -3.25
CA ASN A 2 -27.69 -63.07 -3.39
C ASN A 2 -26.15 -62.95 -3.40
N LYS A 3 -25.57 -62.55 -4.52
CA LYS A 3 -24.14 -62.15 -4.59
C LYS A 3 -23.96 -60.73 -4.16
N LYS A 4 -23.48 -60.50 -2.94
CA LYS A 4 -22.96 -59.20 -2.48
C LYS A 4 -21.63 -58.95 -3.19
N ARG A 5 -21.57 -57.89 -4.01
CA ARG A 5 -20.29 -57.35 -4.53
C ARG A 5 -19.67 -56.46 -3.46
N LEU A 6 -18.52 -56.87 -2.96
CA LEU A 6 -17.66 -56.12 -2.05
C LEU A 6 -16.87 -55.12 -2.89
N PHE A 7 -17.16 -53.83 -2.75
CA PHE A 7 -16.31 -52.77 -3.31
C PHE A 7 -15.19 -52.48 -2.30
N ILE A 8 -13.99 -52.90 -2.65
CA ILE A 8 -12.77 -52.50 -1.93
C ILE A 8 -12.37 -51.11 -2.44
N PHE A 9 -12.56 -50.09 -1.60
CA PHE A 9 -11.97 -48.76 -1.84
C PHE A 9 -10.48 -48.85 -1.51
N LEU A 10 -9.65 -48.87 -2.55
CA LEU A 10 -8.21 -48.70 -2.42
C LEU A 10 -7.96 -47.19 -2.16
N LEU A 11 -7.73 -46.80 -0.90
CA LEU A 11 -7.22 -45.49 -0.56
C LEU A 11 -5.76 -45.42 -1.03
N ILE A 12 -5.54 -44.87 -2.20
CA ILE A 12 -4.20 -44.46 -2.64
C ILE A 12 -3.87 -43.21 -1.85
N TRP A 13 -3.06 -43.34 -0.82
CA TRP A 13 -2.37 -42.21 -0.20
C TRP A 13 -1.34 -41.70 -1.21
N ILE A 14 -1.71 -40.66 -1.95
CA ILE A 14 -0.75 -39.84 -2.69
C ILE A 14 -0.04 -39.00 -1.64
N THR A 15 1.16 -39.42 -1.25
CA THR A 15 2.10 -38.56 -0.54
C THR A 15 2.50 -37.46 -1.53
N MET A 16 1.83 -36.33 -1.45
CA MET A 16 2.35 -35.12 -2.12
C MET A 16 3.72 -34.81 -1.51
N PRO A 17 4.77 -34.68 -2.34
CA PRO A 17 6.03 -34.15 -1.85
C PRO A 17 5.74 -32.75 -1.29
N THR A 18 6.09 -32.54 -0.03
CA THR A 18 6.14 -31.20 0.55
C THR A 18 7.19 -30.42 -0.23
N LEU A 19 6.75 -29.52 -1.10
CA LEU A 19 7.61 -28.56 -1.76
C LEU A 19 8.22 -27.65 -0.69
N VAL A 20 9.47 -27.90 -0.36
CA VAL A 20 10.27 -27.01 0.45
C VAL A 20 10.79 -25.93 -0.51
N PHE A 21 10.20 -24.73 -0.44
CA PHE A 21 10.70 -23.58 -1.18
C PHE A 21 12.11 -23.27 -0.74
N ALA A 22 13.06 -23.27 -1.65
CA ALA A 22 14.44 -22.85 -1.39
C ALA A 22 14.49 -21.32 -1.40
N LYS A 23 14.44 -20.75 -0.21
CA LYS A 23 14.62 -19.33 0.03
C LYS A 23 16.11 -19.04 0.02
N THR A 24 16.62 -18.23 -0.92
CA THR A 24 18.01 -17.82 -0.89
C THR A 24 18.19 -16.66 0.08
N ILE A 25 18.76 -16.94 1.24
CA ILE A 25 19.06 -15.97 2.28
C ILE A 25 20.54 -15.63 2.17
N THR A 26 20.85 -14.37 1.93
CA THR A 26 22.24 -13.89 1.82
C THR A 26 22.52 -12.88 2.93
N GLY A 27 23.58 -13.10 3.67
CA GLY A 27 24.12 -12.17 4.67
C GLY A 27 25.40 -11.53 4.16
N VAL A 28 25.49 -10.19 4.20
CA VAL A 28 26.69 -9.42 3.83
C VAL A 28 27.27 -8.75 5.06
N VAL A 29 28.57 -8.94 5.32
CA VAL A 29 29.25 -8.34 6.47
C VAL A 29 29.34 -6.82 6.30
N SER A 30 28.87 -6.07 7.31
CA SER A 30 28.83 -4.60 7.31
C SER A 30 29.80 -3.94 8.30
N GLY A 31 30.62 -4.73 9.02
CA GLY A 31 31.55 -4.24 10.04
C GLY A 31 32.99 -4.69 9.80
N THR A 32 33.94 -4.04 10.45
CA THR A 32 35.37 -4.41 10.46
C THR A 32 35.73 -5.21 11.71
N GLY A 33 36.64 -6.19 11.58
CA GLY A 33 37.07 -7.02 12.72
C GLY A 33 35.99 -7.97 13.25
N VAL A 34 35.04 -8.33 12.42
CA VAL A 34 33.94 -9.24 12.77
C VAL A 34 34.43 -10.68 12.78
N TYR A 35 34.01 -11.45 13.77
CA TYR A 35 34.34 -12.87 13.87
C TYR A 35 33.09 -13.74 13.70
N VAL A 36 33.23 -14.80 12.89
CA VAL A 36 32.35 -15.96 12.96
C VAL A 36 32.77 -16.80 14.16
N ARG A 37 31.80 -17.23 14.95
CA ARG A 37 32.02 -17.99 16.20
C ARG A 37 31.32 -19.34 16.18
N THR A 38 31.70 -20.24 17.08
CA THR A 38 31.13 -21.59 17.18
C THR A 38 29.72 -21.59 17.78
N GLY A 39 29.28 -20.48 18.39
CA GLY A 39 27.96 -20.32 19.00
C GLY A 39 27.51 -18.86 19.04
N PRO A 40 26.25 -18.59 19.40
CA PRO A 40 25.64 -17.27 19.37
C PRO A 40 26.02 -16.44 20.62
N GLY A 41 27.27 -16.09 20.76
CA GLY A 41 27.78 -15.28 21.88
C GLY A 41 29.27 -14.96 21.76
N THR A 42 29.70 -13.88 22.43
CA THR A 42 31.11 -13.46 22.46
C THR A 42 32.03 -14.41 23.27
N ASN A 43 31.44 -15.23 24.12
CA ASN A 43 32.08 -16.28 24.91
C ASN A 43 32.41 -17.56 24.12
N HIS A 44 31.86 -17.69 22.89
CA HIS A 44 32.18 -18.83 22.02
C HIS A 44 33.46 -18.61 21.22
N ASP A 45 34.13 -19.71 20.84
CA ASP A 45 35.37 -19.70 20.10
C ASP A 45 35.24 -19.04 18.72
N LYS A 46 36.31 -18.38 18.28
CA LYS A 46 36.42 -17.73 16.98
C LYS A 46 36.77 -18.76 15.92
N ILE A 47 35.93 -18.90 14.90
CA ILE A 47 36.17 -19.75 13.73
C ILE A 47 37.03 -18.99 12.70
N LYS A 48 36.57 -17.78 12.33
CA LYS A 48 37.22 -16.98 11.26
C LYS A 48 36.93 -15.50 11.50
N MET A 49 37.90 -14.65 11.18
CA MET A 49 37.67 -13.21 11.01
C MET A 49 37.21 -12.96 9.58
N VAL A 50 36.14 -12.16 9.42
CA VAL A 50 35.54 -11.83 8.16
C VAL A 50 35.64 -10.34 7.86
N SER A 51 35.70 -9.99 6.58
CA SER A 51 35.87 -8.62 6.11
C SER A 51 34.55 -7.98 5.70
N THR A 52 34.49 -6.66 5.78
CA THR A 52 33.35 -5.90 5.24
C THR A 52 33.11 -6.25 3.76
N GLY A 53 31.88 -6.55 3.40
CA GLY A 53 31.48 -6.97 2.05
C GLY A 53 31.58 -8.49 1.80
N GLU A 54 32.17 -9.27 2.73
CA GLU A 54 32.15 -10.74 2.62
C GLU A 54 30.70 -11.24 2.77
N SER A 55 30.28 -12.15 1.87
CA SER A 55 28.89 -12.64 1.81
C SER A 55 28.79 -14.12 2.16
N PHE A 56 27.66 -14.48 2.76
CA PHE A 56 27.32 -15.84 3.15
C PHE A 56 25.94 -16.21 2.62
N THR A 57 25.81 -17.42 2.06
CA THR A 57 24.51 -18.04 1.85
C THR A 57 24.08 -18.69 3.17
N MET A 58 22.88 -18.39 3.63
CA MET A 58 22.37 -18.82 4.92
C MET A 58 21.21 -19.80 4.72
N SER A 59 21.03 -20.72 5.65
CA SER A 59 19.93 -21.68 5.65
C SER A 59 18.66 -21.15 6.33
N THR A 60 18.79 -20.07 7.10
CA THR A 60 17.68 -19.42 7.85
C THR A 60 18.00 -17.95 8.09
N ASP A 61 16.96 -17.12 8.13
CA ASP A 61 17.00 -15.71 8.59
C ASP A 61 16.61 -15.58 10.08
N GLU A 62 16.49 -16.69 10.79
CA GLU A 62 16.15 -16.74 12.21
C GLU A 62 17.32 -16.21 13.06
N LEU A 63 16.97 -15.41 14.07
CA LEU A 63 17.93 -14.87 15.04
C LEU A 63 18.03 -15.79 16.25
N PHE A 64 19.24 -16.20 16.56
CA PHE A 64 19.56 -16.97 17.76
C PHE A 64 19.83 -16.01 18.92
N LYS A 65 19.31 -16.36 20.09
CA LYS A 65 19.47 -15.55 21.29
C LYS A 65 20.95 -15.42 21.67
N ASP A 66 21.35 -14.23 22.10
CA ASP A 66 22.71 -13.96 22.56
C ASP A 66 23.00 -14.71 23.88
N GLU A 67 24.07 -15.51 23.86
CA GLU A 67 24.59 -16.27 25.01
C GLU A 67 25.82 -15.60 25.65
N SER A 68 26.14 -14.37 25.27
CA SER A 68 27.29 -13.63 25.80
C SER A 68 27.16 -13.38 27.30
N THR A 69 28.26 -13.55 28.01
CA THR A 69 28.38 -13.30 29.46
C THR A 69 28.96 -11.93 29.79
N GLU A 70 29.44 -11.19 28.79
CA GLU A 70 30.10 -9.89 28.92
C GLU A 70 29.20 -8.74 28.46
N THR A 71 29.57 -7.50 28.79
CA THR A 71 28.83 -6.28 28.46
C THR A 71 28.82 -5.91 26.96
N ASN A 72 29.73 -6.47 26.16
CA ASN A 72 29.77 -6.31 24.70
C ASN A 72 29.02 -7.47 24.00
N ASN A 73 27.74 -7.54 24.23
CA ASN A 73 26.85 -8.54 23.69
C ASN A 73 26.22 -8.08 22.37
N CYS A 74 25.49 -8.99 21.72
CA CYS A 74 24.70 -8.73 20.52
C CYS A 74 23.20 -8.72 20.89
N PRO A 75 22.65 -7.59 21.36
CA PRO A 75 21.31 -7.55 21.96
C PRO A 75 20.19 -7.95 20.99
N ASN A 76 20.43 -7.81 19.68
CA ASN A 76 19.47 -8.18 18.65
C ASN A 76 19.61 -9.65 18.20
N GLY A 77 20.56 -10.41 18.78
CA GLY A 77 20.78 -11.82 18.47
C GLY A 77 21.81 -12.08 17.37
N TRP A 78 22.01 -13.35 17.04
CA TRP A 78 23.05 -13.84 16.14
C TRP A 78 22.44 -14.58 14.94
N TYR A 79 23.01 -14.37 13.76
CA TYR A 79 22.66 -15.15 12.58
C TYR A 79 23.57 -16.36 12.41
N LYS A 80 22.98 -17.48 12.01
CA LYS A 80 23.71 -18.69 11.67
C LYS A 80 24.19 -18.63 10.22
N VAL A 81 25.48 -18.82 10.01
CA VAL A 81 26.14 -18.82 8.70
C VAL A 81 26.96 -20.10 8.52
N ASN A 82 27.25 -20.45 7.26
CA ASN A 82 28.14 -21.57 6.96
C ASN A 82 29.48 -21.04 6.45
N VAL A 83 30.57 -21.50 7.07
CA VAL A 83 31.96 -21.19 6.70
C VAL A 83 32.67 -22.47 6.30
N ASN A 84 32.90 -22.68 5.00
CA ASN A 84 33.59 -23.84 4.46
C ASN A 84 33.01 -25.20 4.95
N GLY A 85 31.69 -25.31 5.04
CA GLY A 85 31.01 -26.53 5.49
C GLY A 85 30.79 -26.64 7.01
N GLN A 86 31.30 -25.67 7.78
CA GLN A 86 31.11 -25.60 9.23
C GLN A 86 30.08 -24.52 9.59
N ASP A 87 29.14 -24.84 10.44
CA ASP A 87 28.20 -23.87 11.02
C ASP A 87 28.92 -22.91 11.97
N GLY A 88 28.59 -21.64 11.84
CA GLY A 88 29.09 -20.57 12.69
C GLY A 88 28.05 -19.48 12.91
N TYR A 89 28.35 -18.51 13.76
CA TYR A 89 27.43 -17.45 14.15
C TYR A 89 28.08 -16.07 14.01
N ILE A 90 27.35 -15.12 13.44
CA ILE A 90 27.72 -13.70 13.32
C ILE A 90 26.67 -12.85 14.03
N CYS A 91 27.14 -11.88 14.81
CA CYS A 91 26.25 -10.90 15.44
C CYS A 91 25.43 -10.13 14.39
N SER A 92 24.13 -10.01 14.59
CA SER A 92 23.21 -9.35 13.67
C SER A 92 23.56 -7.88 13.41
N ASN A 93 24.20 -7.20 14.33
CA ASN A 93 24.65 -5.82 14.16
C ASN A 93 25.71 -5.66 13.05
N TYR A 94 26.35 -6.76 12.64
CA TYR A 94 27.44 -6.77 11.65
C TYR A 94 27.11 -7.57 10.40
N LEU A 95 25.87 -8.02 10.23
CA LEU A 95 25.44 -8.79 9.06
C LEU A 95 24.16 -8.19 8.50
N LYS A 96 24.21 -7.62 7.31
CA LYS A 96 23.03 -7.22 6.56
C LYS A 96 22.46 -8.45 5.85
N VAL A 97 21.30 -8.91 6.28
CA VAL A 97 20.63 -10.06 5.70
C VAL A 97 19.60 -9.59 4.68
N SER A 98 19.71 -10.09 3.47
CA SER A 98 18.70 -9.97 2.42
C SER A 98 18.13 -11.34 2.11
N VAL A 99 16.82 -11.39 2.08
CA VAL A 99 16.07 -12.57 1.67
C VAL A 99 15.60 -12.30 0.25
N VAL A 100 16.12 -13.07 -0.70
CA VAL A 100 15.62 -13.07 -2.06
C VAL A 100 14.80 -14.33 -2.20
N ASP A 101 13.50 -14.17 -2.37
CA ASP A 101 12.68 -15.25 -2.87
C ASP A 101 13.11 -15.46 -4.31
N ASP A 102 13.89 -16.52 -4.55
CA ASP A 102 14.43 -16.79 -5.88
C ASP A 102 13.28 -17.18 -6.82
N PRO A 103 12.94 -16.37 -7.85
CA PRO A 103 11.92 -16.72 -8.82
C PRO A 103 12.41 -17.78 -9.83
N LYS A 104 13.58 -18.38 -9.60
CA LYS A 104 14.15 -19.43 -10.45
C LYS A 104 14.26 -20.75 -9.73
N ILE A 105 13.14 -21.34 -9.34
CA ILE A 105 13.00 -22.77 -9.54
C ILE A 105 12.49 -22.91 -10.97
N ASP A 106 13.40 -23.21 -11.88
CA ASP A 106 13.07 -23.75 -13.20
C ASP A 106 12.55 -25.18 -12.98
N ASP A 107 11.42 -25.28 -12.31
CA ASP A 107 10.63 -26.49 -12.26
C ASP A 107 9.77 -26.48 -13.52
N THR A 108 10.42 -26.79 -14.64
CA THR A 108 9.78 -26.93 -15.94
C THR A 108 8.60 -27.91 -15.87
N GLU A 109 8.64 -28.89 -14.98
CA GLU A 109 7.56 -29.87 -14.79
C GLU A 109 6.38 -29.25 -14.02
N ALA A 110 6.60 -28.57 -12.88
CA ALA A 110 5.55 -27.94 -12.12
C ALA A 110 4.91 -26.77 -12.90
N ARG A 111 5.70 -26.04 -13.69
CA ARG A 111 5.19 -25.02 -14.58
C ARG A 111 4.33 -25.60 -15.70
N THR A 112 4.78 -26.69 -16.32
CA THR A 112 4.04 -27.39 -17.37
C THR A 112 2.70 -27.93 -16.85
N GLU A 113 2.68 -28.48 -15.64
CA GLU A 113 1.44 -28.96 -15.02
C GLU A 113 0.51 -27.79 -14.67
N CYS A 114 1.07 -26.67 -14.18
CA CYS A 114 0.27 -25.46 -13.96
C CYS A 114 -0.34 -24.92 -15.27
N GLU A 115 0.43 -24.83 -16.34
CA GLU A 115 -0.08 -24.37 -17.62
C GLU A 115 -1.19 -25.26 -18.17
N LYS A 116 -1.07 -26.58 -17.96
CA LYS A 116 -2.12 -27.55 -18.26
C LYS A 116 -3.37 -27.30 -17.38
N GLU A 117 -3.21 -27.08 -16.07
CA GLU A 117 -4.29 -26.69 -15.15
C GLU A 117 -4.99 -25.42 -15.64
N MET A 118 -4.23 -24.37 -16.00
CA MET A 118 -4.81 -23.11 -16.47
C MET A 118 -5.59 -23.31 -17.77
N LYS A 119 -5.06 -24.11 -18.69
CA LYS A 119 -5.75 -24.46 -19.94
C LYS A 119 -7.07 -25.19 -19.67
N GLU A 120 -7.07 -26.19 -18.80
CA GLU A 120 -8.27 -26.95 -18.40
C GLU A 120 -9.33 -26.07 -17.74
N LYS A 121 -8.91 -25.04 -17.01
CA LYS A 121 -9.79 -24.01 -16.42
C LYS A 121 -10.31 -22.99 -17.42
N GLY A 122 -9.86 -23.01 -18.68
CA GLY A 122 -10.33 -22.13 -19.75
C GLY A 122 -9.52 -20.84 -19.95
N PHE A 123 -8.37 -20.71 -19.30
CA PHE A 123 -7.49 -19.54 -19.53
C PHE A 123 -6.70 -19.69 -20.83
N PRO A 124 -6.69 -18.67 -21.71
CA PRO A 124 -5.79 -18.59 -22.86
C PRO A 124 -4.31 -18.55 -22.44
N SER A 125 -3.41 -18.98 -23.34
CA SER A 125 -1.96 -19.01 -23.06
C SER A 125 -1.36 -17.66 -22.62
N SER A 126 -1.96 -16.55 -23.06
CA SER A 126 -1.52 -15.20 -22.66
C SER A 126 -1.72 -14.88 -21.16
N TYR A 127 -2.50 -15.70 -20.43
CA TYR A 127 -2.69 -15.58 -18.98
C TYR A 127 -1.73 -16.46 -18.18
N TRP A 128 -1.21 -17.55 -18.79
CA TRP A 128 -0.53 -18.61 -18.06
C TRP A 128 0.72 -18.13 -17.33
N ASN A 129 1.53 -17.27 -17.97
CA ASN A 129 2.77 -16.78 -17.36
C ASN A 129 2.53 -16.11 -16.01
N GLY A 130 1.58 -15.17 -15.93
CA GLY A 130 1.23 -14.48 -14.69
C GLY A 130 0.62 -15.44 -13.66
N LEU A 131 -0.40 -16.22 -14.06
CA LEU A 131 -1.11 -17.12 -13.17
C LEU A 131 -0.21 -18.23 -12.61
N CYS A 132 0.65 -18.83 -13.45
CA CYS A 132 1.54 -19.87 -13.00
C CYS A 132 2.66 -19.34 -12.10
N SER A 133 3.16 -18.14 -12.34
CA SER A 133 4.10 -17.51 -11.41
C SER A 133 3.49 -17.32 -10.02
N ILE A 134 2.22 -16.92 -9.94
CA ILE A 134 1.49 -16.80 -8.67
C ILE A 134 1.19 -18.17 -8.07
N LYS A 135 0.72 -19.13 -8.89
CA LYS A 135 0.35 -20.48 -8.42
C LYS A 135 1.52 -21.24 -7.81
N LEU A 136 2.71 -21.09 -8.41
CA LEU A 136 3.93 -21.69 -7.89
C LEU A 136 4.38 -21.04 -6.57
N ALA A 137 4.20 -19.72 -6.42
CA ALA A 137 4.47 -19.02 -5.17
C ALA A 137 3.42 -19.31 -4.08
N HIS A 138 2.16 -19.47 -4.47
CA HIS A 138 1.01 -19.68 -3.57
C HIS A 138 0.16 -20.86 -4.04
N PRO A 139 0.58 -22.11 -3.79
CA PRO A 139 -0.11 -23.32 -4.30
C PRO A 139 -1.56 -23.47 -3.86
N THR A 140 -1.93 -22.83 -2.74
CA THR A 140 -3.28 -22.83 -2.16
C THR A 140 -4.26 -21.88 -2.87
N TRP A 141 -3.75 -20.96 -3.70
CA TRP A 141 -4.59 -19.98 -4.41
C TRP A 141 -5.28 -20.62 -5.61
N ASN A 142 -6.57 -20.33 -5.77
CA ASN A 142 -7.42 -20.88 -6.82
C ASN A 142 -7.82 -19.79 -7.80
N PHE A 143 -7.70 -20.09 -9.08
CA PHE A 143 -8.10 -19.22 -10.19
C PHE A 143 -9.28 -19.84 -10.92
N GLU A 144 -10.28 -19.03 -11.21
CA GLU A 144 -11.50 -19.38 -11.90
C GLU A 144 -11.64 -18.46 -13.12
N ALA A 145 -11.69 -19.04 -14.32
CA ALA A 145 -11.87 -18.27 -15.54
C ALA A 145 -13.34 -18.02 -15.79
N GLU A 146 -13.75 -16.76 -15.91
CA GLU A 146 -15.08 -16.42 -16.37
C GLU A 146 -15.03 -16.05 -17.86
N VAL A 147 -15.45 -17.00 -18.71
CA VAL A 147 -15.28 -16.98 -20.18
C VAL A 147 -16.54 -16.55 -20.89
N THR A 148 -17.70 -16.93 -20.36
CA THR A 148 -19.00 -16.67 -20.98
C THR A 148 -19.99 -16.07 -19.97
N ASP A 149 -20.89 -15.25 -20.48
CA ASP A 149 -22.02 -14.76 -19.69
C ASP A 149 -23.05 -15.87 -19.41
N LYS A 150 -24.10 -15.56 -18.67
CA LYS A 150 -25.17 -16.50 -18.31
C LYS A 150 -25.97 -17.03 -19.52
N ASN A 151 -25.81 -16.41 -20.69
CA ASN A 151 -26.38 -16.86 -21.97
C ASN A 151 -25.38 -17.68 -22.80
N GLY A 152 -24.16 -17.91 -22.32
CA GLY A 152 -23.10 -18.63 -23.02
C GLY A 152 -22.35 -17.80 -24.07
N ASN A 153 -22.50 -16.48 -24.06
CA ASN A 153 -21.79 -15.60 -25.01
C ASN A 153 -20.43 -15.21 -24.47
N VAL A 154 -19.41 -15.27 -25.31
CA VAL A 154 -18.09 -14.69 -25.03
C VAL A 154 -18.16 -13.17 -25.10
N ILE A 155 -17.32 -12.50 -24.33
CA ILE A 155 -17.28 -11.04 -24.25
C ILE A 155 -16.11 -10.51 -25.06
N ASP A 156 -16.39 -9.63 -26.01
CA ASP A 156 -15.38 -8.97 -26.84
C ASP A 156 -14.66 -7.86 -26.07
N PHE A 157 -13.32 -7.89 -26.07
CA PHE A 157 -12.51 -6.90 -25.36
C PHE A 157 -12.70 -5.49 -25.89
N ASN A 158 -12.65 -5.32 -27.22
CA ASN A 158 -12.76 -4.00 -27.82
C ASN A 158 -14.17 -3.40 -27.70
N ALA A 159 -15.22 -4.23 -27.72
CA ALA A 159 -16.58 -3.80 -27.40
C ALA A 159 -16.67 -3.29 -25.95
N SER A 160 -16.02 -3.98 -25.00
CA SER A 160 -15.96 -3.58 -23.60
C SER A 160 -15.18 -2.26 -23.41
N VAL A 161 -14.03 -2.10 -24.07
CA VAL A 161 -13.30 -0.82 -24.10
C VAL A 161 -14.20 0.32 -24.61
N ASN A 162 -14.93 0.09 -25.70
CA ASN A 162 -15.83 1.10 -26.30
C ASN A 162 -16.93 1.50 -25.31
N ALA A 163 -17.51 0.54 -24.58
CA ALA A 163 -18.58 0.80 -23.62
C ALA A 163 -18.15 1.74 -22.49
N PHE A 164 -16.89 1.64 -22.04
CA PHE A 164 -16.34 2.48 -20.96
C PHE A 164 -15.64 3.76 -21.46
N SER A 165 -15.54 3.99 -22.79
CA SER A 165 -14.81 5.13 -23.38
C SER A 165 -15.64 6.38 -23.58
N SER A 166 -16.93 6.40 -23.21
CA SER A 166 -17.74 7.61 -23.31
C SER A 166 -17.30 8.65 -22.25
N CYS A 167 -17.29 9.93 -22.64
CA CYS A 167 -16.91 11.03 -21.74
C CYS A 167 -17.71 10.98 -20.41
N GLY A 168 -17.00 10.76 -19.31
CA GLY A 168 -17.55 10.69 -17.98
C GLY A 168 -18.03 9.32 -17.51
N SER A 169 -17.90 8.27 -18.32
CA SER A 169 -18.18 6.89 -17.86
C SER A 169 -17.02 6.30 -17.04
N SER A 170 -15.81 6.79 -17.30
CA SER A 170 -14.60 6.38 -16.60
C SER A 170 -13.74 7.57 -16.26
N THR A 171 -13.23 7.57 -15.03
CA THR A 171 -12.32 8.61 -14.51
C THR A 171 -10.97 8.00 -14.13
N ILE A 172 -9.97 8.86 -14.07
CA ILE A 172 -8.61 8.54 -13.61
C ILE A 172 -8.06 9.73 -12.82
N LYS A 173 -7.06 9.52 -11.98
CA LYS A 173 -6.40 10.65 -11.29
C LYS A 173 -5.80 11.60 -12.31
N SER A 174 -5.97 12.91 -12.10
CA SER A 174 -5.39 13.95 -12.98
C SER A 174 -3.86 13.98 -12.96
N SER A 175 -3.23 13.34 -11.97
CA SER A 175 -1.78 13.11 -11.88
C SER A 175 -1.29 11.90 -12.67
N SER A 176 -2.18 11.13 -13.30
CA SER A 176 -1.82 9.99 -14.13
C SER A 176 -1.12 10.44 -15.42
N ARG A 177 -0.52 9.50 -16.13
CA ARG A 177 0.15 9.74 -17.43
C ARG A 177 -0.74 10.57 -18.36
N SER A 178 -0.12 11.47 -19.12
CA SER A 178 -0.85 12.36 -20.04
C SER A 178 -1.66 11.62 -21.12
N ASP A 179 -1.15 10.49 -21.60
CA ASP A 179 -1.85 9.62 -22.58
C ASP A 179 -3.00 8.80 -21.97
N TYR A 180 -3.11 8.78 -20.64
CA TYR A 180 -4.22 8.18 -19.91
C TYR A 180 -5.35 9.16 -19.62
N ILE A 181 -5.16 10.45 -19.91
CA ILE A 181 -6.17 11.49 -19.71
C ILE A 181 -6.84 11.80 -21.05
N ASP A 182 -8.18 11.74 -21.07
CA ASP A 182 -8.95 12.21 -22.22
C ASP A 182 -9.13 13.73 -22.16
N THR A 183 -8.28 14.44 -22.88
CA THR A 183 -8.33 15.91 -22.97
C THR A 183 -9.49 16.43 -23.85
N THR A 184 -10.20 15.56 -24.55
CA THR A 184 -11.35 15.94 -25.39
C THR A 184 -12.66 15.97 -24.61
N CYS A 185 -12.69 15.30 -23.46
CA CYS A 185 -13.85 15.29 -22.56
C CYS A 185 -13.90 16.60 -21.74
N THR A 186 -14.92 17.39 -21.97
CA THR A 186 -15.12 18.70 -21.30
C THR A 186 -15.93 18.62 -20.01
N LYS A 187 -16.36 17.43 -19.59
CA LYS A 187 -17.09 17.22 -18.34
C LYS A 187 -16.19 17.57 -17.14
N LYS A 188 -16.77 18.23 -16.14
CA LYS A 188 -16.08 18.49 -14.87
C LYS A 188 -16.23 17.30 -13.95
N PHE A 189 -15.16 16.96 -13.28
CA PHE A 189 -15.06 15.89 -12.30
C PHE A 189 -14.67 16.46 -10.94
N ASP A 190 -14.68 15.64 -9.92
CA ASP A 190 -14.17 16.00 -8.61
C ASP A 190 -12.70 16.40 -8.67
N SER A 191 -12.29 17.25 -7.73
CA SER A 191 -10.90 17.72 -7.65
C SER A 191 -9.91 16.56 -7.65
N GLY A 192 -8.93 16.60 -8.55
CA GLY A 192 -7.91 15.56 -8.70
C GLY A 192 -8.27 14.43 -9.66
N TYR A 193 -9.44 14.50 -10.33
CA TYR A 193 -9.85 13.51 -11.34
C TYR A 193 -10.09 14.13 -12.72
N SER A 194 -9.81 13.34 -13.74
CA SER A 194 -10.02 13.64 -15.15
C SER A 194 -10.73 12.47 -15.85
N ALA A 195 -11.25 12.69 -17.05
CA ALA A 195 -11.76 11.58 -17.86
C ALA A 195 -10.60 10.63 -18.22
N ALA A 196 -10.83 9.33 -18.08
CA ALA A 196 -9.89 8.32 -18.52
C ALA A 196 -9.88 8.20 -20.05
N SER A 197 -8.70 8.22 -20.65
CA SER A 197 -8.54 7.99 -22.08
C SER A 197 -8.83 6.53 -22.45
N ARG A 198 -9.01 6.27 -23.76
CA ARG A 198 -9.15 4.90 -24.28
C ARG A 198 -7.94 4.03 -23.90
N ASN A 199 -6.73 4.58 -23.87
CA ASN A 199 -5.52 3.85 -23.50
C ASN A 199 -5.56 3.43 -22.02
N ALA A 200 -5.97 4.33 -21.13
CA ALA A 200 -6.16 4.00 -19.72
C ALA A 200 -7.22 2.89 -19.55
N ILE A 201 -8.34 3.00 -20.25
CA ILE A 201 -9.40 2.00 -20.19
C ILE A 201 -8.92 0.65 -20.70
N LYS A 202 -8.20 0.58 -21.81
CA LYS A 202 -7.58 -0.65 -22.32
C LYS A 202 -6.67 -1.28 -21.28
N TYR A 203 -5.80 -0.48 -20.65
CA TYR A 203 -4.85 -0.97 -19.64
C TYR A 203 -5.56 -1.56 -18.42
N TYR A 204 -6.48 -0.80 -17.81
CA TYR A 204 -7.15 -1.23 -16.56
C TYR A 204 -8.23 -2.28 -16.77
N LEU A 205 -8.75 -2.41 -17.99
CA LEU A 205 -9.70 -3.46 -18.36
C LEU A 205 -9.01 -4.79 -18.68
N ASP A 206 -7.74 -4.78 -19.14
CA ASP A 206 -7.00 -6.00 -19.46
C ASP A 206 -6.53 -6.71 -18.18
N PRO A 207 -7.12 -7.85 -17.81
CA PRO A 207 -6.78 -8.53 -16.56
C PRO A 207 -5.34 -9.02 -16.54
N ARG A 208 -4.71 -9.27 -17.70
CA ARG A 208 -3.35 -9.77 -17.82
C ARG A 208 -2.31 -8.81 -17.22
N ASN A 209 -2.61 -7.51 -17.19
CA ASN A 209 -1.75 -6.48 -16.57
C ASN A 209 -1.67 -6.60 -15.04
N PHE A 210 -2.58 -7.34 -14.42
CA PHE A 210 -2.75 -7.45 -12.98
C PHE A 210 -2.52 -8.85 -12.41
N LEU A 211 -2.04 -9.79 -13.24
CA LEU A 211 -1.70 -11.15 -12.84
C LEU A 211 -0.34 -11.18 -12.14
N ASN A 212 -0.25 -10.52 -11.00
CA ASN A 212 0.89 -10.50 -10.09
C ASN A 212 0.39 -10.62 -8.64
N GLU A 213 1.28 -10.97 -7.73
CA GLU A 213 0.97 -11.29 -6.33
C GLU A 213 0.13 -10.23 -5.59
N LYS A 214 0.28 -8.95 -5.92
CA LYS A 214 -0.43 -7.85 -5.25
C LYS A 214 -1.73 -7.48 -5.94
N SER A 215 -1.67 -7.28 -7.25
CA SER A 215 -2.80 -6.76 -8.01
C SER A 215 -3.88 -7.82 -8.27
N ILE A 216 -3.54 -9.12 -8.17
CA ILE A 216 -4.48 -10.23 -8.34
C ILE A 216 -5.68 -10.13 -7.39
N PHE A 217 -5.52 -9.50 -6.21
CA PHE A 217 -6.59 -9.32 -5.23
C PHE A 217 -7.75 -8.45 -5.73
N MET A 218 -7.59 -7.73 -6.87
CA MET A 218 -8.75 -7.08 -7.50
C MET A 218 -9.78 -8.09 -8.05
N PHE A 219 -9.38 -9.34 -8.21
CA PHE A 219 -10.22 -10.46 -8.66
C PHE A 219 -10.64 -11.37 -7.49
N GLU A 220 -10.26 -11.06 -6.24
CA GLU A 220 -10.69 -11.85 -5.09
C GLU A 220 -12.21 -11.88 -5.01
N ASN A 221 -12.76 -13.10 -4.85
CA ASN A 221 -14.20 -13.29 -4.69
C ASN A 221 -14.69 -12.66 -3.38
N TYR A 222 -15.62 -11.75 -3.48
CA TYR A 222 -16.19 -11.00 -2.35
C TYR A 222 -17.18 -11.80 -1.49
N LYS A 223 -17.47 -13.05 -1.85
CA LYS A 223 -18.19 -13.97 -0.97
C LYS A 223 -17.27 -14.40 0.18
N THR A 224 -17.89 -14.75 1.30
CA THR A 224 -17.13 -15.21 2.48
C THR A 224 -16.31 -16.45 2.14
N ASN A 225 -15.01 -16.41 2.44
CA ASN A 225 -14.10 -17.52 2.26
C ASN A 225 -13.96 -18.30 3.56
N SER A 226 -14.43 -19.56 3.58
CA SER A 226 -14.40 -20.42 4.77
C SER A 226 -13.00 -20.95 5.13
N SER A 227 -12.02 -20.84 4.24
CA SER A 227 -10.64 -21.27 4.51
C SER A 227 -9.85 -20.27 5.38
N ILE A 228 -10.37 -19.06 5.59
CA ILE A 228 -9.79 -18.04 6.46
C ILE A 228 -10.72 -17.81 7.65
N SER A 229 -10.19 -17.90 8.86
CA SER A 229 -11.01 -17.69 10.05
C SER A 229 -11.53 -16.25 10.13
N ALA A 230 -12.73 -16.07 10.69
CA ALA A 230 -13.32 -14.74 10.87
C ALA A 230 -12.44 -13.81 11.73
N ASP A 231 -11.65 -14.38 12.64
CA ASP A 231 -10.74 -13.63 13.50
C ASP A 231 -9.45 -13.22 12.77
N ASP A 232 -8.95 -14.03 11.84
CA ASP A 232 -7.81 -13.65 11.02
C ASP A 232 -8.21 -12.57 10.00
N TYR A 233 -9.40 -12.67 9.42
CA TYR A 233 -9.98 -11.56 8.65
C TYR A 233 -10.11 -10.29 9.49
N LYS A 234 -10.56 -10.38 10.75
CA LYS A 234 -10.67 -9.22 11.65
C LYS A 234 -9.30 -8.60 11.93
N LYS A 235 -8.26 -9.41 12.13
CA LYS A 235 -6.88 -8.91 12.27
C LYS A 235 -6.44 -8.16 10.99
N ALA A 236 -6.69 -8.74 9.81
CA ALA A 236 -6.40 -8.11 8.52
C ALA A 236 -7.18 -6.79 8.35
N THR A 237 -8.46 -6.76 8.67
CA THR A 237 -9.30 -5.54 8.68
C THR A 237 -8.70 -4.46 9.58
N THR A 238 -8.25 -4.84 10.78
CA THR A 238 -7.58 -3.91 11.71
C THR A 238 -6.30 -3.34 11.10
N LYS A 239 -5.50 -4.17 10.44
CA LYS A 239 -4.30 -3.73 9.73
C LYS A 239 -4.62 -2.85 8.53
N ALA A 240 -5.66 -3.17 7.76
CA ALA A 240 -6.10 -2.34 6.64
C ALA A 240 -6.46 -0.92 7.06
N PHE A 241 -7.10 -0.74 8.22
CA PHE A 241 -7.38 0.59 8.78
C PHE A 241 -6.14 1.28 9.36
N ASN A 242 -5.11 0.53 9.74
CA ASN A 242 -3.80 1.04 10.19
C ASN A 242 -3.91 2.21 11.20
N ASN A 243 -4.63 2.00 12.31
CA ASN A 243 -4.88 3.00 13.36
C ASN A 243 -5.46 4.33 12.84
N ASN A 244 -6.20 4.30 11.74
CA ASN A 244 -6.82 5.50 11.23
C ASN A 244 -7.90 6.03 12.21
N PHE A 245 -8.36 7.25 11.93
CA PHE A 245 -9.35 7.95 12.74
C PHE A 245 -10.65 7.13 12.98
N LEU A 246 -11.11 6.35 12.00
CA LEU A 246 -12.33 5.55 12.14
C LEU A 246 -12.22 4.52 13.26
N ILE A 247 -11.11 3.77 13.34
CA ILE A 247 -10.88 2.80 14.42
C ILE A 247 -10.71 3.50 15.77
N GLN A 248 -10.04 4.67 15.79
CA GLN A 248 -9.89 5.45 17.05
C GLN A 248 -11.24 5.94 17.56
N GLN A 249 -12.14 6.40 16.70
CA GLN A 249 -13.48 6.89 17.05
C GLN A 249 -14.49 5.77 17.28
N ILE A 250 -14.31 4.64 16.62
CA ILE A 250 -15.20 3.47 16.71
C ILE A 250 -14.33 2.23 16.97
N PRO A 251 -13.88 2.00 18.21
CA PRO A 251 -13.02 0.84 18.53
C PRO A 251 -13.63 -0.51 18.15
N ALA A 252 -14.97 -0.62 18.18
CA ALA A 252 -15.71 -1.83 17.79
C ALA A 252 -15.94 -1.98 16.26
N LEU A 253 -15.44 -1.06 15.42
CA LEU A 253 -15.69 -1.06 13.97
C LEU A 253 -15.38 -2.41 13.31
N THR A 254 -14.24 -3.00 13.65
CA THR A 254 -13.82 -4.29 13.08
C THR A 254 -14.71 -5.46 13.54
N GLU A 255 -15.31 -5.36 14.72
CA GLU A 255 -16.31 -6.32 15.19
C GLU A 255 -17.62 -6.16 14.43
N PHE A 256 -18.08 -4.93 14.20
CA PHE A 256 -19.27 -4.68 13.39
C PHE A 256 -19.12 -5.22 11.96
N ILE A 257 -17.94 -5.05 11.35
CA ILE A 257 -17.61 -5.61 10.03
C ILE A 257 -17.64 -7.14 10.06
N LYS A 258 -17.00 -7.76 11.05
CA LYS A 258 -16.97 -9.22 11.21
C LYS A 258 -18.40 -9.78 11.34
N ASN A 259 -19.23 -9.20 12.20
CA ASN A 259 -20.60 -9.65 12.42
C ASN A 259 -21.44 -9.51 11.15
N SER A 260 -21.31 -8.39 10.43
CA SER A 260 -22.03 -8.18 9.17
C SER A 260 -21.59 -9.16 8.09
N SER A 261 -20.28 -9.43 7.99
CA SER A 261 -19.73 -10.44 7.07
C SER A 261 -20.31 -11.83 7.34
N LEU A 262 -20.31 -12.27 8.59
CA LEU A 262 -20.84 -13.59 8.98
C LEU A 262 -22.35 -13.72 8.74
N ASN A 263 -23.11 -12.65 8.96
CA ASN A 263 -24.55 -12.66 8.80
C ASN A 263 -25.00 -12.60 7.33
N ILE A 264 -24.25 -11.91 6.47
CA ILE A 264 -24.69 -11.56 5.10
C ILE A 264 -23.92 -12.34 4.03
N GLY A 265 -22.72 -12.84 4.36
CA GLY A 265 -21.91 -13.64 3.44
C GLY A 265 -21.01 -12.82 2.50
N VAL A 266 -20.74 -11.55 2.82
CA VAL A 266 -19.78 -10.70 2.11
C VAL A 266 -18.46 -10.67 2.87
N SER A 267 -17.34 -10.80 2.18
CA SER A 267 -15.99 -10.80 2.76
C SER A 267 -15.74 -9.57 3.63
N GLN A 268 -15.14 -9.76 4.82
CA GLN A 268 -14.75 -8.66 5.70
C GLN A 268 -13.84 -7.65 5.00
N MET A 269 -12.95 -8.10 4.12
CA MET A 269 -12.03 -7.22 3.39
C MET A 269 -12.76 -6.44 2.29
N ALA A 270 -13.75 -7.02 1.63
CA ALA A 270 -14.62 -6.29 0.70
C ALA A 270 -15.37 -5.16 1.39
N ILE A 271 -15.93 -5.41 2.58
CA ILE A 271 -16.59 -4.38 3.41
C ILE A 271 -15.55 -3.31 3.84
N THR A 272 -14.37 -3.75 4.29
CA THR A 272 -13.30 -2.86 4.76
C THR A 272 -12.79 -1.94 3.68
N SER A 273 -12.45 -2.49 2.50
CA SER A 273 -11.94 -1.70 1.37
C SER A 273 -12.95 -0.66 0.94
N ARG A 274 -14.22 -1.03 0.92
CA ARG A 274 -15.32 -0.12 0.59
C ARG A 274 -15.45 1.02 1.59
N ILE A 275 -15.49 0.74 2.88
CA ILE A 275 -15.56 1.77 3.93
C ILE A 275 -14.34 2.71 3.83
N LYS A 276 -13.15 2.17 3.59
CA LYS A 276 -11.95 3.00 3.39
C LYS A 276 -12.05 3.90 2.16
N GLN A 277 -12.61 3.40 1.07
CA GLN A 277 -12.80 4.19 -0.14
C GLN A 277 -13.80 5.33 0.09
N GLU A 278 -14.93 5.05 0.72
CA GLU A 278 -16.00 6.02 0.95
C GLU A 278 -15.66 7.05 2.02
N LEU A 279 -15.00 6.65 3.09
CA LEU A 279 -14.69 7.50 4.24
C LEU A 279 -13.23 7.94 4.30
N GLY A 280 -12.41 7.56 3.32
CA GLY A 280 -11.00 7.92 3.21
C GLY A 280 -10.12 7.30 4.30
N SER A 281 -8.89 7.81 4.42
CA SER A 281 -7.94 7.33 5.43
C SER A 281 -8.34 7.72 6.86
N GLY A 282 -9.40 8.50 7.03
CA GLY A 282 -9.81 9.03 8.33
C GLY A 282 -8.76 9.93 8.99
N LYS A 283 -7.75 10.38 8.27
CA LYS A 283 -6.82 11.39 8.78
C LYS A 283 -7.55 12.72 8.84
N LEU A 284 -7.66 13.27 10.05
CA LEU A 284 -8.02 14.66 10.28
C LEU A 284 -6.91 15.57 9.72
N THR A 285 -6.98 15.89 8.45
CA THR A 285 -6.28 17.04 7.93
C THR A 285 -7.24 18.24 7.99
N SER A 286 -7.00 19.11 8.95
CA SER A 286 -7.59 20.45 9.14
C SER A 286 -9.01 20.68 8.62
N GLY A 287 -9.97 20.57 9.48
CA GLY A 287 -11.16 21.45 9.53
C GLY A 287 -12.39 21.05 8.74
N THR A 288 -12.32 20.67 7.48
CA THR A 288 -13.50 20.54 6.62
C THR A 288 -13.96 19.09 6.40
N TYR A 289 -13.04 18.18 6.19
CA TYR A 289 -13.34 16.75 5.97
C TYR A 289 -13.76 16.02 7.25
N ALA A 290 -13.17 16.36 8.39
CA ALA A 290 -13.52 15.80 9.68
C ALA A 290 -14.99 15.96 10.05
N GLY A 291 -15.60 17.04 9.62
CA GLY A 291 -17.01 17.31 9.90
C GLY A 291 -17.98 16.45 9.11
N GLN A 292 -17.70 16.15 7.86
CA GLN A 292 -18.55 15.29 7.05
C GLN A 292 -18.42 13.83 7.45
N LEU A 293 -17.20 13.36 7.65
CA LEU A 293 -16.93 12.00 8.13
C LEU A 293 -17.57 11.75 9.50
N TYR A 294 -17.39 12.71 10.41
CA TYR A 294 -17.92 12.62 11.76
C TYR A 294 -19.45 12.57 11.75
N SER A 295 -20.13 13.37 10.92
CA SER A 295 -21.59 13.38 10.80
C SER A 295 -22.14 12.08 10.21
N CYS A 296 -21.54 11.55 9.15
CA CYS A 296 -21.98 10.30 8.52
C CYS A 296 -21.79 9.08 9.43
N VAL A 297 -20.74 9.08 10.24
CA VAL A 297 -20.36 7.92 11.07
C VAL A 297 -20.85 8.04 12.50
N SER A 298 -20.95 9.26 13.07
CA SER A 298 -21.35 9.48 14.48
C SER A 298 -22.83 9.72 14.70
N GLY A 299 -23.58 10.05 13.65
CA GLY A 299 -24.99 10.39 13.77
C GLY A 299 -25.30 11.75 14.44
N ASN A 300 -24.29 12.53 14.82
CA ASN A 300 -24.43 13.82 15.51
C ASN A 300 -24.71 14.98 14.53
N TYR A 301 -25.57 14.76 13.54
CA TYR A 301 -25.85 15.74 12.51
C TYR A 301 -26.59 16.97 13.06
N THR A 302 -27.56 16.76 13.92
CA THR A 302 -28.40 17.81 14.50
C THR A 302 -27.62 18.77 15.39
N THR A 303 -26.62 18.29 16.12
CA THR A 303 -25.78 19.13 16.98
C THR A 303 -24.98 20.16 16.18
N ARG A 304 -24.65 19.83 14.93
CA ARG A 304 -23.84 20.68 14.07
C ARG A 304 -24.64 21.51 13.10
N TYR A 305 -25.72 20.97 12.55
CA TYR A 305 -26.51 21.56 11.46
C TYR A 305 -27.95 21.93 11.85
N GLY A 306 -28.37 21.57 13.06
CA GLY A 306 -29.67 21.96 13.63
C GLY A 306 -30.89 21.47 12.85
N THR A 307 -30.75 20.35 12.10
CA THR A 307 -31.80 19.90 11.20
C THR A 307 -32.47 18.61 11.65
N THR A 308 -33.76 18.64 11.64
CA THR A 308 -34.63 17.46 11.61
C THR A 308 -35.15 17.27 10.18
N TYR A 309 -35.36 16.03 9.77
CA TYR A 309 -36.03 15.72 8.52
C TYR A 309 -37.44 15.24 8.83
N ASN A 310 -38.47 15.92 8.29
CA ASN A 310 -39.88 15.63 8.58
C ASN A 310 -40.19 15.51 10.09
N GLY A 311 -39.61 16.39 10.91
CA GLY A 311 -39.80 16.40 12.36
C GLY A 311 -39.05 15.33 13.13
N LYS A 312 -38.23 14.47 12.47
CA LYS A 312 -37.43 13.44 13.09
C LYS A 312 -35.95 13.89 13.17
N SER A 313 -35.31 13.64 14.31
CA SER A 313 -33.85 13.82 14.44
C SER A 313 -33.13 12.86 13.53
N LEU A 314 -31.99 13.31 12.96
CA LEU A 314 -31.02 12.47 12.25
C LEU A 314 -29.91 11.95 13.19
N ASP A 315 -29.97 12.26 14.47
CA ASP A 315 -29.01 11.76 15.47
C ASP A 315 -29.14 10.24 15.63
N ASN A 316 -28.00 9.60 15.84
CA ASN A 316 -27.86 8.13 15.99
C ASN A 316 -28.26 7.32 14.75
N TYR A 317 -28.30 7.95 13.57
CA TYR A 317 -28.33 7.28 12.29
C TYR A 317 -26.92 7.30 11.69
N TYR A 318 -26.53 6.20 11.04
CA TYR A 318 -25.16 6.00 10.52
C TYR A 318 -25.22 5.53 9.06
N ASN A 319 -24.22 5.91 8.26
CA ASN A 319 -24.07 5.44 6.89
C ASN A 319 -22.58 5.29 6.58
N PHE A 320 -22.04 4.08 6.79
CA PHE A 320 -20.62 3.78 6.60
C PHE A 320 -20.19 3.72 5.14
N PHE A 321 -21.15 3.62 4.22
CA PHE A 321 -20.92 3.40 2.79
C PHE A 321 -21.27 4.61 1.93
N ASN A 322 -21.60 5.74 2.53
CA ASN A 322 -22.06 6.96 1.84
C ASN A 322 -23.19 6.72 0.82
N ILE A 323 -24.01 5.69 1.02
CA ILE A 323 -25.11 5.37 0.11
C ILE A 323 -26.08 6.56 0.06
N ALA A 324 -26.44 6.95 -1.17
CA ALA A 324 -27.26 8.12 -1.49
C ALA A 324 -26.61 9.48 -1.17
N ALA A 325 -25.33 9.55 -0.93
CA ALA A 325 -24.54 10.77 -0.79
C ALA A 325 -24.25 11.38 -2.19
N TYR A 326 -25.27 11.75 -2.95
CA TYR A 326 -25.12 12.30 -4.29
C TYR A 326 -24.52 13.71 -4.26
N ASP A 327 -23.68 14.03 -5.25
CA ASP A 327 -23.06 15.33 -5.43
C ASP A 327 -24.03 16.51 -5.33
N GLY A 328 -23.50 17.66 -4.87
CA GLY A 328 -24.27 18.89 -4.70
C GLY A 328 -24.38 19.35 -3.24
N SER A 329 -25.39 20.12 -2.91
CA SER A 329 -25.60 20.61 -1.53
C SER A 329 -26.12 19.49 -0.60
N ASN A 330 -25.69 19.55 0.67
CA ASN A 330 -26.21 18.68 1.75
C ASN A 330 -25.96 17.17 1.56
N VAL A 331 -24.84 16.78 0.99
CA VAL A 331 -24.43 15.38 0.72
C VAL A 331 -24.59 14.50 1.97
N THR A 332 -24.04 14.94 3.11
CA THR A 332 -24.13 14.24 4.40
C THR A 332 -25.58 14.07 4.86
N GLN A 333 -26.41 15.11 4.69
CA GLN A 333 -27.82 15.03 5.07
C GLN A 333 -28.57 13.99 4.23
N LYS A 334 -28.32 13.93 2.93
CA LYS A 334 -28.93 12.93 2.04
C LYS A 334 -28.57 11.50 2.49
N ALA A 335 -27.30 11.24 2.82
CA ALA A 335 -26.85 9.96 3.33
C ALA A 335 -27.53 9.57 4.65
N LEU A 336 -27.70 10.51 5.57
CA LEU A 336 -28.39 10.26 6.86
C LEU A 336 -29.91 10.13 6.70
N ILE A 337 -30.55 10.86 5.78
CA ILE A 337 -31.95 10.65 5.43
C ILE A 337 -32.18 9.26 4.86
N TYR A 338 -31.24 8.78 4.02
CA TYR A 338 -31.27 7.41 3.53
C TYR A 338 -31.22 6.41 4.70
N ALA A 339 -30.28 6.59 5.63
CA ALA A 339 -30.16 5.75 6.82
C ALA A 339 -31.45 5.78 7.68
N LEU A 340 -32.04 6.97 7.91
CA LEU A 340 -33.32 7.14 8.61
C LEU A 340 -34.46 6.34 7.93
N ASN A 341 -34.58 6.47 6.61
CA ASN A 341 -35.64 5.82 5.86
C ASN A 341 -35.52 4.29 5.81
N HIS A 342 -34.31 3.77 6.05
CA HIS A 342 -34.00 2.33 6.06
C HIS A 342 -33.82 1.76 7.48
N GLY A 343 -34.05 2.56 8.52
CA GLY A 343 -33.94 2.11 9.90
C GLY A 343 -32.51 1.79 10.37
N TRP A 344 -31.51 2.47 9.80
CA TRP A 344 -30.10 2.24 10.13
C TRP A 344 -29.68 3.02 11.38
N GLY A 345 -30.38 2.83 12.49
CA GLY A 345 -30.13 3.49 13.76
C GLY A 345 -31.36 4.08 14.42
N GLY A 346 -31.14 5.07 15.30
CA GLY A 346 -32.22 5.84 15.95
C GLY A 346 -32.81 5.22 17.21
N THR A 347 -32.20 4.15 17.76
CA THR A 347 -32.62 3.53 19.03
C THR A 347 -32.08 4.25 20.25
N GLY A 348 -30.99 5.02 20.07
CA GLY A 348 -30.23 5.65 21.14
C GLY A 348 -29.14 4.76 21.76
N ASN A 349 -29.09 3.49 21.38
CA ASN A 349 -27.97 2.60 21.70
C ASN A 349 -26.94 2.67 20.57
N MET A 350 -25.88 3.42 20.79
CA MET A 350 -24.87 3.76 19.77
C MET A 350 -24.27 2.54 19.06
N ASP A 351 -23.89 1.50 19.80
CA ASP A 351 -23.26 0.33 19.20
C ASP A 351 -24.26 -0.56 18.45
N ALA A 352 -25.49 -0.68 18.97
CA ALA A 352 -26.56 -1.37 18.26
C ALA A 352 -26.96 -0.64 16.97
N ASP A 353 -27.03 0.68 17.01
CA ASP A 353 -27.33 1.53 15.86
C ASP A 353 -26.24 1.44 14.78
N ARG A 354 -24.96 1.45 15.20
CA ARG A 354 -23.81 1.26 14.30
C ARG A 354 -23.79 -0.14 13.66
N GLN A 355 -24.05 -1.19 14.46
CA GLN A 355 -24.15 -2.55 13.92
C GLN A 355 -25.30 -2.68 12.93
N THR A 356 -26.45 -2.08 13.23
CA THR A 356 -27.62 -2.07 12.31
C THR A 356 -27.27 -1.37 11.00
N ALA A 357 -26.60 -0.22 11.07
CA ALA A 357 -26.16 0.51 9.88
C ALA A 357 -25.10 -0.26 9.08
N MET A 358 -24.18 -0.95 9.76
CA MET A 358 -23.18 -1.81 9.11
C MET A 358 -23.86 -2.96 8.36
N ASN A 359 -24.82 -3.64 8.99
CA ASN A 359 -25.61 -4.69 8.34
C ASN A 359 -26.36 -4.16 7.13
N GLY A 360 -27.12 -3.06 7.30
CA GLY A 360 -27.92 -2.49 6.22
C GLY A 360 -27.09 -2.06 5.01
N GLY A 361 -25.93 -1.43 5.23
CA GLY A 361 -25.02 -1.08 4.15
C GLY A 361 -24.39 -2.30 3.48
N THR A 362 -24.02 -3.32 4.25
CA THR A 362 -23.50 -4.59 3.71
C THR A 362 -24.57 -5.34 2.91
N GLU A 363 -25.82 -5.37 3.37
CA GLU A 363 -26.95 -5.93 2.62
C GLU A 363 -27.18 -5.19 1.30
N PHE A 364 -27.08 -3.86 1.32
CA PHE A 364 -27.18 -3.05 0.10
C PHE A 364 -26.09 -3.45 -0.92
N ILE A 365 -24.84 -3.55 -0.48
CA ILE A 365 -23.70 -3.97 -1.33
C ILE A 365 -23.93 -5.39 -1.85
N ASN A 366 -24.34 -6.30 -0.97
CA ASN A 366 -24.60 -7.69 -1.38
C ASN A 366 -25.68 -7.77 -2.46
N LYS A 367 -26.84 -7.17 -2.19
CA LYS A 367 -28.01 -7.26 -3.08
C LYS A 367 -27.80 -6.59 -4.43
N ASN A 368 -27.18 -5.40 -4.43
CA ASN A 368 -27.09 -4.59 -5.65
C ASN A 368 -25.83 -4.85 -6.48
N TYR A 369 -24.80 -5.51 -5.89
CA TYR A 369 -23.53 -5.75 -6.56
C TYR A 369 -23.08 -7.22 -6.45
N VAL A 370 -22.74 -7.71 -5.26
CA VAL A 370 -22.12 -9.04 -5.11
C VAL A 370 -23.03 -10.16 -5.60
N SER A 371 -24.30 -10.16 -5.19
CA SER A 371 -25.29 -11.13 -5.65
C SER A 371 -25.87 -10.83 -7.04
N ALA A 372 -25.42 -9.77 -7.69
CA ALA A 372 -25.79 -9.43 -9.05
C ALA A 372 -24.65 -9.73 -10.08
N GLY A 373 -23.60 -10.44 -9.65
CA GLY A 373 -22.46 -10.80 -10.46
C GLY A 373 -21.31 -9.78 -10.45
N GLN A 374 -21.39 -8.75 -9.60
CA GLN A 374 -20.30 -7.80 -9.37
C GLN A 374 -19.56 -8.18 -8.06
N ASP A 375 -19.07 -9.39 -8.01
CA ASP A 375 -18.54 -10.05 -6.81
C ASP A 375 -17.01 -9.99 -6.68
N THR A 376 -16.36 -9.07 -7.38
CA THR A 376 -14.94 -8.70 -7.23
C THR A 376 -14.80 -7.17 -7.34
N ALA A 377 -13.69 -6.59 -6.88
CA ALA A 377 -13.41 -5.16 -7.12
C ALA A 377 -13.40 -4.83 -8.61
N TYR A 378 -12.86 -5.73 -9.42
CA TYR A 378 -12.82 -5.58 -10.87
C TYR A 378 -14.24 -5.48 -11.46
N TYR A 379 -15.13 -6.42 -11.11
CA TYR A 379 -16.52 -6.41 -11.64
C TYR A 379 -17.36 -5.27 -11.09
N GLN A 380 -17.03 -4.74 -9.93
CA GLN A 380 -17.70 -3.53 -9.41
C GLN A 380 -17.35 -2.28 -10.21
N LYS A 381 -16.16 -2.24 -10.85
CA LYS A 381 -15.81 -1.18 -11.81
C LYS A 381 -16.30 -1.50 -13.22
N PHE A 382 -15.98 -2.71 -13.68
CA PHE A 382 -16.25 -3.15 -15.05
C PHE A 382 -17.34 -4.24 -15.02
N ASN A 383 -18.57 -3.88 -15.01
CA ASN A 383 -19.68 -4.83 -14.95
C ASN A 383 -19.81 -5.65 -16.25
N ILE A 384 -18.89 -6.60 -16.43
CA ILE A 384 -18.71 -7.38 -17.66
C ILE A 384 -19.60 -8.64 -17.67
N PHE A 385 -19.67 -9.34 -16.54
CA PHE A 385 -20.37 -10.61 -16.36
C PHE A 385 -21.48 -10.52 -15.32
N PRO A 386 -22.45 -9.56 -15.44
CA PRO A 386 -23.57 -9.51 -14.51
C PRO A 386 -24.46 -10.75 -14.64
N ASP A 387 -25.14 -11.13 -13.54
CA ASP A 387 -26.12 -12.22 -13.56
C ASP A 387 -27.26 -11.98 -14.57
N ASN A 388 -27.62 -10.71 -14.80
CA ASN A 388 -28.46 -10.32 -15.92
C ASN A 388 -27.62 -9.70 -17.05
N PRO A 389 -27.39 -10.41 -18.17
CA PRO A 389 -26.56 -9.93 -19.26
C PRO A 389 -27.02 -8.60 -19.91
N GLU A 390 -28.30 -8.23 -19.78
CA GLU A 390 -28.82 -6.92 -20.23
C GLU A 390 -28.28 -5.75 -19.39
N LYS A 391 -27.76 -6.04 -18.22
CA LYS A 391 -27.14 -5.06 -17.31
C LYS A 391 -25.63 -4.88 -17.58
N ARG A 392 -25.06 -5.58 -18.54
CA ARG A 392 -23.63 -5.48 -18.86
C ARG A 392 -23.22 -4.03 -19.12
N TYR A 393 -22.08 -3.63 -18.59
CA TYR A 393 -21.52 -2.27 -18.63
C TYR A 393 -22.35 -1.20 -17.89
N LEU A 394 -23.49 -1.57 -17.33
CA LEU A 394 -24.34 -0.67 -16.56
C LEU A 394 -24.08 -0.79 -15.07
N HIS A 395 -24.43 0.24 -14.32
CA HIS A 395 -24.38 0.26 -12.86
C HIS A 395 -22.97 -0.06 -12.27
N PRO A 396 -21.87 0.56 -12.77
CA PRO A 396 -20.60 0.42 -12.08
C PRO A 396 -20.71 1.05 -10.67
N TYR A 397 -20.13 0.40 -9.67
CA TYR A 397 -20.06 0.98 -8.33
C TYR A 397 -19.20 2.25 -8.32
N MET A 398 -18.13 2.26 -9.10
CA MET A 398 -17.14 3.34 -9.17
C MET A 398 -16.85 3.76 -10.61
N THR A 399 -16.50 5.03 -10.81
CA THR A 399 -16.06 5.54 -12.11
C THR A 399 -14.55 5.44 -12.31
N ASN A 400 -13.75 5.53 -11.24
CA ASN A 400 -12.29 5.49 -11.28
C ASN A 400 -11.78 4.12 -11.72
N VAL A 401 -11.00 4.08 -12.83
CA VAL A 401 -10.43 2.84 -13.37
C VAL A 401 -9.30 2.26 -12.52
N GLU A 402 -8.63 3.08 -11.71
CA GLU A 402 -7.54 2.66 -10.82
C GLU A 402 -8.03 2.06 -9.49
N ALA A 403 -9.31 2.26 -9.15
CA ALA A 403 -9.82 1.89 -7.84
C ALA A 403 -9.70 0.39 -7.52
N PRO A 404 -10.00 -0.55 -8.45
CA PRO A 404 -9.86 -1.98 -8.17
C PRO A 404 -8.44 -2.39 -7.79
N GLU A 405 -7.43 -1.86 -8.48
CA GLU A 405 -6.03 -2.13 -8.16
C GLU A 405 -5.60 -1.50 -6.84
N SER A 406 -6.09 -0.31 -6.53
CA SER A 406 -5.84 0.34 -5.24
C SER A 406 -6.44 -0.45 -4.08
N GLU A 407 -7.65 -0.99 -4.23
CA GLU A 407 -8.28 -1.88 -3.26
C GLU A 407 -7.47 -3.18 -3.09
N ALA A 408 -7.05 -3.80 -4.19
CA ALA A 408 -6.22 -5.01 -4.20
C ALA A 408 -4.95 -4.84 -3.36
N LYS A 409 -4.24 -3.72 -3.53
CA LYS A 409 -3.02 -3.41 -2.76
C LYS A 409 -3.30 -3.26 -1.26
N ILE A 410 -4.43 -2.67 -0.88
CA ILE A 410 -4.84 -2.57 0.53
C ILE A 410 -5.07 -3.98 1.11
N MET A 411 -5.78 -4.84 0.38
CA MET A 411 -6.11 -6.20 0.81
C MET A 411 -4.84 -7.05 0.94
N TYR A 412 -4.00 -7.08 -0.08
CA TYR A 412 -2.71 -7.79 -0.05
C TYR A 412 -1.84 -7.37 1.14
N ASN A 413 -1.65 -6.06 1.33
CA ASN A 413 -0.81 -5.55 2.41
C ASN A 413 -1.37 -5.92 3.80
N ALA A 414 -2.70 -5.92 3.94
CA ALA A 414 -3.35 -6.32 5.18
C ALA A 414 -3.18 -7.83 5.46
N TYR A 415 -3.37 -8.69 4.45
CA TYR A 415 -3.19 -10.13 4.56
C TYR A 415 -1.73 -10.50 4.85
N LYS A 416 -0.79 -9.87 4.15
CA LYS A 416 0.66 -10.04 4.39
C LYS A 416 1.05 -9.67 5.82
N ALA A 417 0.54 -8.54 6.31
CA ALA A 417 0.87 -8.05 7.65
C ALA A 417 0.38 -8.94 8.81
N VAL A 418 -0.56 -9.84 8.55
CA VAL A 418 -1.08 -10.81 9.54
C VAL A 418 -0.69 -12.26 9.20
N GLY A 419 0.11 -12.47 8.16
CA GLY A 419 0.67 -13.78 7.81
C GLY A 419 -0.34 -14.79 7.25
N ILE A 420 -1.41 -14.35 6.56
CA ILE A 420 -2.44 -15.26 6.02
C ILE A 420 -2.39 -15.43 4.50
N LEU A 421 -1.33 -14.97 3.83
CA LEU A 421 -1.18 -15.15 2.38
C LEU A 421 -1.11 -16.64 1.96
N GLU A 422 -0.71 -17.53 2.87
CA GLU A 422 -0.70 -18.97 2.62
C GLU A 422 -2.09 -19.64 2.72
N SER A 423 -3.13 -18.88 3.08
CA SER A 423 -4.50 -19.38 3.07
C SER A 423 -5.00 -19.56 1.64
N SER A 424 -6.07 -20.36 1.46
CA SER A 424 -6.67 -20.55 0.15
C SER A 424 -7.53 -19.35 -0.23
N PHE A 425 -7.09 -18.58 -1.22
CA PHE A 425 -7.87 -17.51 -1.83
C PHE A 425 -8.50 -17.97 -3.15
N ASN A 426 -9.66 -17.42 -3.50
CA ASN A 426 -10.35 -17.68 -4.76
C ASN A 426 -10.44 -16.39 -5.57
N PHE A 427 -9.95 -16.43 -6.81
CA PHE A 427 -9.93 -15.30 -7.73
C PHE A 427 -10.77 -15.61 -8.96
N ILE A 428 -11.74 -14.75 -9.29
CA ILE A 428 -12.60 -14.85 -10.47
C ILE A 428 -12.06 -13.87 -11.51
N ILE A 429 -11.52 -14.39 -12.60
CA ILE A 429 -10.76 -13.62 -13.57
C ILE A 429 -11.48 -13.65 -14.93
N PRO A 430 -11.82 -12.48 -15.49
CA PRO A 430 -12.48 -12.43 -16.79
C PRO A 430 -11.53 -12.87 -17.90
N VAL A 431 -12.09 -13.58 -18.87
CA VAL A 431 -11.43 -13.95 -20.13
C VAL A 431 -12.20 -13.33 -21.28
N TYR A 432 -11.54 -12.45 -22.02
CA TYR A 432 -12.14 -11.78 -23.16
C TYR A 432 -11.77 -12.45 -24.48
N ALA A 433 -12.67 -12.36 -25.46
CA ALA A 433 -12.36 -12.66 -26.85
C ALA A 433 -11.70 -11.44 -27.53
N ASN A 434 -10.89 -11.69 -28.54
CA ASN A 434 -10.28 -10.68 -29.41
C ASN A 434 -9.46 -9.62 -28.63
N MET A 435 -8.71 -10.09 -27.62
CA MET A 435 -7.77 -9.22 -26.92
C MET A 435 -6.59 -8.87 -27.82
N ASP A 436 -6.17 -7.63 -27.77
CA ASP A 436 -4.93 -7.18 -28.41
C ASP A 436 -3.74 -8.00 -27.84
N ASP A 437 -2.65 -8.11 -28.58
CA ASP A 437 -1.40 -8.65 -28.04
C ASP A 437 -1.02 -7.86 -26.77
N LEU A 438 -0.43 -8.55 -25.79
CA LEU A 438 0.11 -7.86 -24.63
C LEU A 438 1.16 -6.86 -25.14
N VAL A 439 0.93 -5.61 -24.90
CA VAL A 439 1.97 -4.59 -25.04
C VAL A 439 3.08 -5.00 -24.08
N ASP A 440 4.31 -5.11 -24.58
CA ASP A 440 5.47 -5.53 -23.81
C ASP A 440 5.50 -4.80 -22.46
N PRO A 441 5.71 -5.51 -21.34
CA PRO A 441 5.96 -4.86 -20.04
C PRO A 441 7.09 -3.82 -20.05
N GLY A 442 7.97 -3.81 -21.07
CA GLY A 442 8.90 -2.70 -21.35
C GLY A 442 8.20 -1.36 -21.56
N ASP A 443 6.94 -1.37 -22.04
CA ASP A 443 6.06 -0.21 -22.13
C ASP A 443 5.08 -0.13 -20.93
N LYS A 444 5.24 -0.98 -19.91
CA LYS A 444 4.60 -0.67 -18.64
C LYS A 444 4.97 0.76 -18.32
N PRO A 445 3.99 1.64 -18.11
CA PRO A 445 4.27 2.76 -17.26
C PRO A 445 4.79 2.12 -15.99
N ASP A 446 6.09 2.25 -15.77
CA ASP A 446 6.65 1.89 -14.50
C ASP A 446 5.68 2.40 -13.46
N GLU A 447 5.08 1.43 -12.78
CA GLU A 447 4.60 1.48 -11.44
C GLU A 447 3.91 2.77 -11.00
N VAL A 448 2.80 2.59 -10.29
CA VAL A 448 2.29 3.54 -9.29
C VAL A 448 2.64 4.97 -9.67
N GLY A 449 1.73 5.69 -10.28
CA GLY A 449 1.90 6.99 -10.87
C GLY A 449 3.15 7.70 -10.35
N LYS A 450 4.16 7.88 -11.20
CA LYS A 450 5.33 8.65 -10.83
C LYS A 450 4.80 9.96 -10.31
N VAL A 451 5.05 10.19 -9.05
CA VAL A 451 4.65 11.42 -8.37
C VAL A 451 5.62 12.50 -8.81
N ASP A 452 5.19 13.72 -9.03
CA ASP A 452 6.11 14.83 -9.23
C ASP A 452 7.07 14.93 -8.04
N ALA A 453 8.32 15.26 -8.29
CA ALA A 453 9.34 15.38 -7.24
C ALA A 453 8.86 16.26 -6.07
N SER A 454 8.22 17.38 -6.37
CA SER A 454 7.64 18.30 -5.37
C SER A 454 6.55 17.64 -4.52
N VAL A 455 5.68 16.84 -5.14
CA VAL A 455 4.60 16.12 -4.44
C VAL A 455 5.17 15.00 -3.57
N ALA A 456 6.20 14.29 -4.04
CA ALA A 456 6.90 13.29 -3.23
C ALA A 456 7.53 13.89 -1.98
N VAL A 457 8.19 15.05 -2.10
CA VAL A 457 8.79 15.80 -0.99
C VAL A 457 7.72 16.18 0.04
N ILE A 458 6.64 16.82 -0.39
CA ILE A 458 5.58 17.31 0.50
C ILE A 458 4.85 16.16 1.19
N SER A 459 4.54 15.08 0.46
CA SER A 459 3.83 13.92 1.00
C SER A 459 4.70 13.05 1.94
N SER A 460 6.03 13.22 1.88
CA SER A 460 6.97 12.61 2.82
C SER A 460 7.17 13.44 4.11
N GLY A 461 6.48 14.58 4.22
CA GLY A 461 6.58 15.46 5.39
C GLY A 461 7.72 16.48 5.32
N TYR A 462 8.45 16.50 4.21
CA TYR A 462 9.49 17.51 3.98
C TYR A 462 8.89 18.78 3.37
N ARG A 463 9.62 19.88 3.44
CA ARG A 463 9.22 21.14 2.83
C ARG A 463 9.93 21.29 1.48
N TYR A 464 9.14 21.47 0.43
CA TYR A 464 9.62 21.78 -0.92
C TYR A 464 9.65 23.29 -1.15
N GLU A 465 10.76 23.78 -1.65
CA GLU A 465 10.92 25.10 -2.27
C GLU A 465 11.71 24.90 -3.58
N THR A 466 11.47 25.77 -4.57
CA THR A 466 12.19 25.67 -5.85
C THR A 466 13.70 25.64 -5.64
N GLY A 467 14.31 24.48 -5.97
CA GLY A 467 15.73 24.21 -5.80
C GLY A 467 16.17 23.76 -4.40
N TYR A 468 15.25 23.63 -3.42
CA TYR A 468 15.60 23.25 -2.05
C TYR A 468 14.61 22.29 -1.42
N ILE A 469 15.14 21.46 -0.52
CA ILE A 469 14.36 20.60 0.39
C ILE A 469 14.78 20.89 1.83
N SER A 470 13.82 21.09 2.72
CA SER A 470 14.03 21.36 4.14
C SER A 470 13.03 20.61 5.03
N ASN A 471 12.94 20.94 6.30
CA ASN A 471 12.21 20.18 7.32
C ASN A 471 12.85 18.79 7.54
N ILE A 472 14.18 18.74 7.52
CA ILE A 472 14.99 17.54 7.72
C ILE A 472 15.68 17.69 9.08
N GLU A 473 15.39 16.76 10.00
CA GLU A 473 16.00 16.76 11.32
C GLU A 473 17.51 16.50 11.23
N ILE A 474 18.28 17.17 12.09
CA ILE A 474 19.72 16.93 12.22
C ILE A 474 19.96 15.46 12.59
N GLY A 475 20.95 14.83 11.97
CA GLY A 475 21.24 13.41 12.17
C GLY A 475 20.46 12.44 11.25
N THR A 476 19.56 12.92 10.41
CA THR A 476 18.87 12.10 9.40
C THR A 476 19.89 11.53 8.42
N SER A 477 19.83 10.23 8.15
CA SER A 477 20.70 9.58 7.16
C SER A 477 20.20 9.77 5.72
N ALA A 478 21.11 9.68 4.75
CA ALA A 478 20.76 9.67 3.33
C ALA A 478 19.83 8.49 2.99
N GLY A 479 20.01 7.35 3.65
CA GLY A 479 19.16 6.17 3.51
C GLY A 479 17.72 6.41 3.99
N ASP A 480 17.54 7.10 5.12
CA ASP A 480 16.20 7.44 5.65
C ASP A 480 15.46 8.42 4.74
N LEU A 481 16.15 9.49 4.27
CA LEU A 481 15.57 10.42 3.30
C LEU A 481 15.15 9.69 2.01
N LYS A 482 16.04 8.87 1.48
CA LYS A 482 15.81 8.06 0.28
C LYS A 482 14.61 7.15 0.48
N GLY A 483 14.59 6.33 1.52
CA GLY A 483 13.50 5.40 1.81
C GLY A 483 12.14 6.09 1.97
N ASN A 484 12.10 7.25 2.65
CA ASN A 484 10.89 8.03 2.82
C ASN A 484 10.34 8.56 1.49
N LEU A 485 11.20 9.09 0.63
CA LEU A 485 10.82 9.60 -0.68
C LEU A 485 10.44 8.47 -1.65
N GLU A 486 11.24 7.40 -1.71
CA GLU A 486 10.96 6.23 -2.57
C GLU A 486 9.64 5.53 -2.21
N SER A 487 9.24 5.57 -0.94
CA SER A 487 7.92 5.10 -0.50
C SER A 487 6.75 5.84 -1.17
N LYS A 488 7.02 6.97 -1.83
CA LYS A 488 6.04 7.79 -2.56
C LYS A 488 6.05 7.54 -4.07
N GLY A 489 6.83 6.57 -4.55
CA GLY A 489 6.85 6.18 -5.96
C GLY A 489 7.81 6.99 -6.82
N VAL A 490 8.87 7.53 -6.25
CA VAL A 490 9.97 8.19 -6.97
C VAL A 490 11.27 7.43 -6.79
N SER A 491 12.22 7.59 -7.71
CA SER A 491 13.61 7.12 -7.54
C SER A 491 14.45 8.26 -6.98
N VAL A 492 15.36 7.95 -6.04
CA VAL A 492 16.11 8.97 -5.30
C VAL A 492 17.61 8.67 -5.29
N VAL A 493 18.40 9.68 -5.63
CA VAL A 493 19.84 9.66 -5.50
C VAL A 493 20.29 10.82 -4.62
N VAL A 494 21.04 10.53 -3.56
CA VAL A 494 21.62 11.56 -2.68
C VAL A 494 23.11 11.65 -2.95
N THR A 495 23.62 12.86 -3.14
CA THR A 495 25.02 13.13 -3.41
C THR A 495 25.56 14.24 -2.49
N ASP A 496 26.86 14.24 -2.26
CA ASP A 496 27.55 15.39 -1.65
C ASP A 496 27.57 16.62 -2.59
N SER A 497 28.11 17.73 -2.12
CA SER A 497 28.24 18.95 -2.92
C SER A 497 29.14 18.77 -4.16
N SER A 498 29.98 17.73 -4.20
CA SER A 498 30.87 17.38 -5.31
C SER A 498 30.23 16.40 -6.30
N GLY A 499 29.05 15.86 -6.00
CA GLY A 499 28.33 14.91 -6.84
C GLY A 499 28.63 13.43 -6.58
N ASN A 500 29.37 13.10 -5.52
CA ASN A 500 29.61 11.72 -5.13
C ASN A 500 28.38 11.18 -4.37
N ALA A 501 27.97 9.94 -4.65
CA ALA A 501 26.89 9.30 -3.90
C ALA A 501 27.28 9.14 -2.41
N VAL A 502 26.33 9.42 -1.53
CA VAL A 502 26.53 9.36 -0.08
C VAL A 502 25.46 8.50 0.59
N ASP A 503 25.87 7.83 1.66
CA ASP A 503 25.02 6.98 2.50
C ASP A 503 25.10 7.37 3.99
N ASP A 504 25.80 8.46 4.29
CA ASP A 504 26.04 8.97 5.62
C ASP A 504 24.93 9.92 6.11
N THR A 505 25.20 10.62 7.20
CA THR A 505 24.32 11.67 7.75
C THR A 505 24.24 12.84 6.78
N LEU A 506 23.01 13.32 6.54
CA LEU A 506 22.74 14.46 5.67
C LEU A 506 23.33 15.74 6.21
N LYS A 507 23.76 16.62 5.30
CA LYS A 507 24.37 17.91 5.57
C LYS A 507 23.76 18.98 4.68
N THR A 508 23.74 20.20 5.15
CA THR A 508 23.38 21.35 4.31
C THR A 508 24.32 21.43 3.11
N GLY A 509 23.74 21.61 1.92
CA GLY A 509 24.47 21.65 0.65
C GLY A 509 24.65 20.31 -0.04
N TYR A 510 24.26 19.18 0.58
CA TYR A 510 24.08 17.94 -0.14
C TYR A 510 22.92 18.08 -1.13
N LYS A 511 22.86 17.22 -2.13
CA LYS A 511 21.85 17.26 -3.18
C LYS A 511 21.07 15.98 -3.20
N VAL A 512 19.76 16.10 -3.39
CA VAL A 512 18.87 14.98 -3.65
C VAL A 512 18.28 15.14 -5.04
N THR A 513 18.54 14.16 -5.92
CA THR A 513 17.89 14.07 -7.23
C THR A 513 16.72 13.11 -7.10
N ILE A 514 15.52 13.62 -7.37
CA ILE A 514 14.25 12.90 -7.26
C ILE A 514 13.71 12.75 -8.67
N SER A 515 13.57 11.52 -9.12
CA SER A 515 13.07 11.17 -10.45
C SER A 515 11.71 10.48 -10.31
N GLY A 516 10.69 11.19 -10.72
CA GLY A 516 9.31 10.77 -10.80
C GLY A 516 8.72 11.12 -12.16
N ASN A 517 7.54 11.75 -12.21
CA ASN A 517 7.01 12.37 -13.43
C ASN A 517 7.91 13.51 -13.91
N THR A 518 8.50 14.24 -12.97
CA THR A 518 9.55 15.21 -13.21
C THR A 518 10.82 14.73 -12.54
N THR A 519 11.98 15.12 -13.08
CA THR A 519 13.26 14.94 -12.40
C THR A 519 13.73 16.29 -11.90
N GLU A 520 13.92 16.39 -10.59
CA GLU A 520 14.42 17.60 -9.93
C GLU A 520 15.61 17.27 -9.05
N THR A 521 16.57 18.21 -9.02
CA THR A 521 17.68 18.15 -8.07
C THR A 521 17.52 19.30 -7.09
N LEU A 522 17.35 18.98 -5.82
CA LEU A 522 17.15 19.92 -4.73
C LEU A 522 18.37 19.93 -3.82
N GLU A 523 18.78 21.13 -3.36
CA GLU A 523 19.80 21.24 -2.32
C GLU A 523 19.15 21.04 -0.94
N ILE A 524 19.81 20.27 -0.09
CA ILE A 524 19.37 19.99 1.28
C ILE A 524 19.69 21.19 2.17
N VAL A 525 18.67 21.63 2.92
CA VAL A 525 18.77 22.70 3.91
C VAL A 525 18.38 22.14 5.28
N ILE A 526 19.32 22.16 6.22
CA ILE A 526 19.10 21.85 7.63
C ILE A 526 19.28 23.17 8.39
N TYR A 527 18.21 23.72 8.94
CA TYR A 527 18.28 25.01 9.61
C TYR A 527 19.19 24.95 10.84
N GLY A 528 20.15 25.87 10.89
CA GLY A 528 21.21 25.92 11.90
C GLY A 528 22.55 25.33 11.46
N ASP A 529 22.60 24.43 10.47
CA ASP A 529 23.82 23.87 9.88
C ASP A 529 24.32 24.78 8.74
N ALA A 530 24.75 25.98 9.09
CA ALA A 530 25.25 26.99 8.14
C ALA A 530 26.67 26.69 7.65
N SER A 531 27.36 25.76 8.28
CA SER A 531 28.70 25.31 7.89
C SER A 531 28.67 24.16 6.87
N GLY A 532 27.58 23.35 6.91
CA GLY A 532 27.42 22.16 6.09
C GLY A 532 28.24 20.98 6.59
N ASP A 533 28.55 20.92 7.89
CA ASP A 533 29.29 19.81 8.48
C ASP A 533 28.37 18.68 9.02
N GLY A 534 27.05 18.95 9.06
CA GLY A 534 26.03 18.00 9.52
C GLY A 534 25.79 18.04 11.03
N GLU A 535 26.33 19.03 11.72
CA GLU A 535 26.08 19.31 13.14
C GLU A 535 25.62 20.76 13.30
N ILE A 536 25.01 21.08 14.41
CA ILE A 536 24.71 22.46 14.79
C ILE A 536 25.62 22.82 15.97
N ASN A 537 26.71 23.53 15.67
CA ASN A 537 27.78 23.77 16.62
C ASN A 537 28.36 25.19 16.52
N ALA A 538 29.50 25.45 17.20
CA ALA A 538 30.14 26.78 17.22
C ALA A 538 30.64 27.25 15.85
N LEU A 539 30.87 26.33 14.90
CA LEU A 539 31.30 26.67 13.55
C LEU A 539 30.19 27.39 12.78
N ASP A 540 28.93 26.97 13.01
CA ASP A 540 27.75 27.60 12.40
C ASP A 540 27.55 29.01 12.91
N LEU A 541 27.67 29.22 14.23
CA LEU A 541 27.63 30.56 14.83
C LEU A 541 28.69 31.45 14.20
N LEU A 542 29.90 30.97 14.02
CA LEU A 542 30.98 31.70 13.39
C LEU A 542 30.66 32.06 11.93
N LYS A 543 30.06 31.14 11.17
CA LYS A 543 29.66 31.39 9.77
C LYS A 543 28.57 32.45 9.68
N VAL A 544 27.53 32.32 10.50
CA VAL A 544 26.42 33.29 10.57
C VAL A 544 26.93 34.67 11.02
N GLN A 545 27.81 34.73 12.03
CA GLN A 545 28.41 35.96 12.50
C GLN A 545 29.24 36.66 11.42
N LYS A 546 30.04 35.89 10.65
CA LYS A 546 30.82 36.45 9.54
C LYS A 546 29.94 37.00 8.42
N ASP A 547 28.80 36.33 8.16
CA ASP A 547 27.83 36.83 7.18
C ASP A 547 27.20 38.15 7.63
N ILE A 548 26.75 38.23 8.89
CA ILE A 548 26.19 39.46 9.46
C ILE A 548 27.19 40.64 9.38
N LEU A 549 28.46 40.36 9.74
CA LEU A 549 29.53 41.35 9.70
C LEU A 549 30.02 41.70 8.28
N GLY A 550 29.54 40.95 7.26
CA GLY A 550 29.94 41.16 5.87
C GLY A 550 31.36 40.70 5.54
N THR A 551 32.03 39.99 6.45
CA THR A 551 33.41 39.50 6.25
C THR A 551 33.49 38.21 5.43
N SER A 552 32.41 37.41 5.39
CA SER A 552 32.26 36.23 4.54
C SER A 552 30.78 35.97 4.33
N LYS A 553 30.27 36.23 3.12
CA LYS A 553 28.86 36.02 2.78
C LYS A 553 28.55 34.58 2.48
N LEU A 554 27.41 34.11 3.01
CA LEU A 554 26.83 32.81 2.70
C LEU A 554 25.95 32.92 1.46
N SER A 555 25.82 31.79 0.74
CA SER A 555 24.97 31.67 -0.47
C SER A 555 24.27 30.32 -0.53
N GLY A 556 23.26 30.17 -1.40
CA GLY A 556 22.56 28.90 -1.64
C GLY A 556 21.96 28.31 -0.37
N ALA A 557 22.05 27.00 -0.24
CA ALA A 557 21.55 26.25 0.92
C ALA A 557 22.14 26.75 2.25
N TYR A 558 23.42 27.10 2.29
CA TYR A 558 24.08 27.60 3.51
C TYR A 558 23.50 28.91 4.00
N LYS A 559 23.12 29.82 3.07
CA LYS A 559 22.44 31.08 3.42
C LYS A 559 21.05 30.78 3.99
N LYS A 560 20.32 29.85 3.40
CA LYS A 560 19.01 29.40 3.92
C LYS A 560 19.14 28.77 5.31
N ALA A 561 20.11 27.89 5.50
CA ALA A 561 20.36 27.24 6.79
C ALA A 561 20.74 28.23 7.89
N ALA A 562 21.40 29.32 7.54
CA ALA A 562 21.76 30.41 8.46
C ALA A 562 20.57 31.24 8.93
N ASP A 563 19.49 31.36 8.15
CA ASP A 563 18.22 31.99 8.52
C ASP A 563 17.38 31.05 9.42
N ALA A 564 17.87 30.80 10.61
CA ALA A 564 17.25 29.89 11.59
C ALA A 564 15.94 30.43 12.17
N SER A 565 15.65 31.72 11.97
CA SER A 565 14.36 32.34 12.32
C SER A 565 13.31 32.16 11.23
N LYS A 566 13.74 31.86 9.99
CA LYS A 566 12.91 31.73 8.78
C LYS A 566 12.18 33.03 8.42
N ASP A 567 12.77 34.20 8.79
CA ASP A 567 12.20 35.53 8.51
C ASP A 567 12.72 36.15 7.20
N GLY A 568 13.62 35.46 6.50
CA GLY A 568 14.22 35.85 5.23
C GLY A 568 15.49 36.73 5.37
N SER A 569 15.95 37.00 6.59
CA SER A 569 17.08 37.86 6.88
C SER A 569 18.05 37.20 7.86
N ILE A 570 19.34 37.21 7.55
CA ILE A 570 20.35 36.70 8.50
C ILE A 570 20.74 37.84 9.44
N ASN A 571 20.40 37.70 10.73
CA ASN A 571 20.59 38.75 11.75
C ASN A 571 20.87 38.17 13.15
N ALA A 572 20.87 39.00 14.18
CA ALA A 572 21.16 38.58 15.56
C ALA A 572 20.13 37.59 16.12
N LEU A 573 18.92 37.54 15.59
CA LEU A 573 17.89 36.57 16.01
C LEU A 573 18.27 35.14 15.64
N ASP A 574 18.86 34.97 14.46
CA ASP A 574 19.33 33.65 14.00
C ASP A 574 20.48 33.15 14.85
N LEU A 575 21.46 34.04 15.12
CA LEU A 575 22.54 33.70 16.06
C LEU A 575 22.00 33.27 17.41
N LEU A 576 21.01 33.97 17.96
CA LEU A 576 20.40 33.61 19.24
C LEU A 576 19.68 32.27 19.19
N LYS A 577 18.96 31.98 18.11
CA LYS A 577 18.27 30.69 17.95
C LYS A 577 19.27 29.54 17.83
N ILE A 578 20.30 29.65 17.02
CA ILE A 578 21.36 28.65 16.87
C ILE A 578 22.07 28.45 18.22
N GLN A 579 22.43 29.56 18.92
CA GLN A 579 23.05 29.46 20.24
C GLN A 579 22.19 28.74 21.27
N LYS A 580 20.89 29.01 21.31
CA LYS A 580 19.96 28.34 22.21
C LYS A 580 19.87 26.85 21.91
N ASN A 581 19.92 26.46 20.64
CA ASN A 581 19.93 25.07 20.23
C ASN A 581 21.21 24.36 20.69
N ILE A 582 22.38 24.98 20.49
CA ILE A 582 23.69 24.45 20.95
C ILE A 582 23.71 24.26 22.48
N LEU A 583 23.13 25.22 23.22
CA LEU A 583 23.05 25.16 24.69
C LEU A 583 21.94 24.22 25.19
N GLY A 584 21.14 23.61 24.31
CA GLY A 584 20.03 22.74 24.67
C GLY A 584 18.86 23.45 25.35
N THR A 585 18.81 24.79 25.31
CA THR A 585 17.74 25.60 25.94
C THR A 585 16.51 25.79 25.06
N ALA A 586 16.64 25.60 23.74
CA ALA A 586 15.53 25.53 22.79
C ALA A 586 15.98 24.76 21.55
N LYS A 587 15.12 23.81 21.07
CA LYS A 587 15.37 23.10 19.80
C LYS A 587 15.03 24.02 18.61
N LEU A 588 15.84 23.96 17.56
CA LEU A 588 15.51 24.58 16.29
C LEU A 588 14.44 23.74 15.55
N GLU A 589 13.42 24.41 15.04
CA GLU A 589 12.44 23.83 14.14
C GLU A 589 13.04 23.74 12.72
N GLN A 590 13.00 22.56 12.14
CA GLN A 590 13.52 22.29 10.80
C GLN A 590 12.54 22.65 9.69
#